data_22ad12d2afb35b812fec76e2f7d1ccf6
#
_entry.id   22ad12d2afb35b812fec76e2f7d1ccf6
#
_cell.length_a   1.000
_cell.length_b   1.000
_cell.length_c   1.000
_cell.angle_alpha   90.00
_cell.angle_beta   90.00
_cell.angle_gamma   90.00
#
_symmetry.space_group_name_H-M   'P 1'
#
loop_
_entity.id
_entity.type
_entity.pdbx_description
1 polymer ?
#
loop_
_entity_poly.entity_id
_entity_poly.type
_entity_poly.pdbx_seq_one_letter_code
_entity_poly.pdbx_strand_id
1 'polypeptide(L)'
;MMEGRGALKTVLCFGDSNTFGYDPIGMAAGDRARYPFETRWTGTMQRLLGPGWRVVEEGLSGRTTVHDDPFEPGLCGMGALACALGSAQPLDCVIIMLGTNDMKTCFGLPASDIARGVESLVLAVKRFPWAPGCRRPSIVIVSPPHIGEGIRDVVLSSFDMRSVAVSHEVATAYRVIADEQGCAFLDASEICEPSPVDHIHLSPEGHGALARALADVVVSLAGQ
;
A
#
# COMPACT_ATOMS: atom_id res chain seq x y z
N MET A 1 37.02 -11.93 16.09
CA MET A 1 36.40 -12.17 14.78
C MET A 1 35.05 -11.49 14.82
N MET A 2 34.87 -10.37 14.12
CA MET A 2 33.55 -9.75 13.97
C MET A 2 32.81 -10.56 12.91
N GLU A 3 31.82 -11.36 13.33
CA GLU A 3 30.89 -12.01 12.41
C GLU A 3 30.26 -10.91 11.56
N GLY A 4 30.41 -11.05 10.24
CA GLY A 4 29.88 -10.08 9.29
C GLY A 4 28.37 -9.95 9.47
N ARG A 5 27.91 -8.84 10.04
CA ARG A 5 26.51 -8.44 9.96
C ARG A 5 26.18 -8.34 8.47
N GLY A 6 25.33 -9.22 7.98
CA GLY A 6 24.80 -9.10 6.62
C GLY A 6 24.31 -7.66 6.40
N ALA A 7 24.44 -7.15 5.16
CA ALA A 7 23.97 -5.80 4.84
C ALA A 7 22.48 -5.65 5.22
N LEU A 8 22.15 -4.53 5.85
CA LEU A 8 20.75 -4.20 6.21
C LEU A 8 19.90 -4.14 4.94
N LYS A 9 18.84 -4.96 4.87
CA LYS A 9 17.87 -4.95 3.77
C LYS A 9 16.81 -3.89 4.01
N THR A 10 16.35 -3.23 2.95
CA THR A 10 15.35 -2.15 3.06
C THR A 10 14.11 -2.45 2.22
N VAL A 11 12.94 -2.31 2.85
CA VAL A 11 11.62 -2.39 2.20
C VAL A 11 10.96 -1.02 2.25
N LEU A 12 10.57 -0.50 1.08
CA LEU A 12 9.74 0.70 0.97
C LEU A 12 8.28 0.29 0.86
N CYS A 13 7.45 0.80 1.76
CA CYS A 13 6.00 0.60 1.78
C CYS A 13 5.31 1.87 1.26
N PHE A 14 5.02 1.90 -0.04
CA PHE A 14 4.40 3.04 -0.70
C PHE A 14 2.89 2.83 -0.83
N GLY A 15 2.10 3.69 -0.16
CA GLY A 15 0.66 3.51 -0.10
C GLY A 15 -0.11 4.73 0.37
N ASP A 16 -1.38 4.51 0.67
CA ASP A 16 -2.35 5.51 1.10
C ASP A 16 -2.55 5.55 2.64
N SER A 17 -3.77 5.87 3.08
CA SER A 17 -4.16 5.92 4.49
C SER A 17 -4.02 4.57 5.21
N ASN A 18 -4.21 3.44 4.53
CA ASN A 18 -4.00 2.12 5.11
C ASN A 18 -2.51 1.85 5.38
N THR A 19 -1.60 2.42 4.59
CA THR A 19 -0.16 2.38 4.86
C THR A 19 0.25 3.44 5.88
N PHE A 20 -0.35 4.63 5.85
CA PHE A 20 -0.18 5.64 6.89
C PHE A 20 -0.61 5.12 8.26
N GLY A 21 -1.59 4.21 8.30
CA GLY A 21 -2.17 3.64 9.52
C GLY A 21 -3.24 4.55 10.12
N TYR A 22 -4.15 5.05 9.26
CA TYR A 22 -5.31 5.82 9.70
C TYR A 22 -6.13 5.04 10.73
N ASP A 23 -6.50 5.68 11.83
CA ASP A 23 -7.26 5.10 12.93
C ASP A 23 -8.72 5.58 12.89
N PRO A 24 -9.66 4.81 12.28
CA PRO A 24 -11.05 5.23 12.17
C PRO A 24 -11.75 5.27 13.54
N ILE A 25 -11.32 4.43 14.48
CA ILE A 25 -11.90 4.37 15.84
C ILE A 25 -11.45 5.60 16.62
N GLY A 26 -10.15 5.92 16.60
CA GLY A 26 -9.62 7.09 17.27
C GLY A 26 -10.16 8.40 16.69
N MET A 27 -10.33 8.47 15.35
CA MET A 27 -10.97 9.62 14.71
C MET A 27 -12.43 9.79 15.11
N ALA A 28 -13.20 8.72 15.13
CA ALA A 28 -14.60 8.77 15.55
C ALA A 28 -14.75 9.18 17.02
N ALA A 29 -13.77 8.83 17.85
CA ALA A 29 -13.71 9.22 19.27
C ALA A 29 -13.15 10.64 19.49
N GLY A 30 -12.62 11.30 18.46
CA GLY A 30 -11.93 12.60 18.58
C GLY A 30 -10.59 12.54 19.32
N ASP A 31 -9.96 11.36 19.35
CA ASP A 31 -8.72 11.10 20.08
C ASP A 31 -7.49 11.21 19.17
N ARG A 32 -7.34 10.31 18.19
CA ARG A 32 -6.18 10.27 17.30
C ARG A 32 -6.56 9.88 15.88
N ALA A 33 -5.79 10.40 14.92
CA ALA A 33 -5.99 10.10 13.49
C ALA A 33 -5.13 8.95 12.98
N ARG A 34 -4.18 8.45 13.78
CA ARG A 34 -3.17 7.47 13.35
C ARG A 34 -2.90 6.45 14.44
N TYR A 35 -2.90 5.17 14.07
CA TYR A 35 -2.49 4.10 14.99
C TYR A 35 -1.03 4.26 15.45
N PRO A 36 -0.67 3.81 16.67
CA PRO A 36 0.73 3.67 17.10
C PRO A 36 1.52 2.81 16.11
N PHE A 37 2.83 3.04 16.04
CA PHE A 37 3.72 2.34 15.09
C PHE A 37 3.58 0.82 15.19
N GLU A 38 3.49 0.30 16.41
CA GLU A 38 3.42 -1.13 16.70
C GLU A 38 2.12 -1.78 16.22
N THR A 39 1.06 -1.00 16.00
CA THR A 39 -0.24 -1.46 15.49
C THR A 39 -0.27 -1.47 13.97
N ARG A 40 0.40 -0.50 13.33
CA ARG A 40 0.42 -0.37 11.88
C ARG A 40 1.06 -1.61 11.24
N TRP A 41 0.56 -2.03 10.08
CA TRP A 41 1.10 -3.20 9.40
C TRP A 41 2.59 -3.07 9.08
N THR A 42 3.07 -1.87 8.77
CA THR A 42 4.47 -1.55 8.52
C THR A 42 5.34 -1.75 9.75
N GLY A 43 4.92 -1.25 10.90
CA GLY A 43 5.63 -1.40 12.16
C GLY A 43 5.59 -2.84 12.68
N THR A 44 4.44 -3.51 12.55
CA THR A 44 4.32 -4.96 12.86
C THR A 44 5.22 -5.78 11.94
N MET A 45 5.25 -5.49 10.63
CA MET A 45 6.15 -6.15 9.67
C MET A 45 7.62 -5.91 10.01
N GLN A 46 8.01 -4.69 10.41
CA GLN A 46 9.37 -4.39 10.88
C GLN A 46 9.78 -5.32 12.03
N ARG A 47 8.89 -5.53 13.00
CA ARG A 47 9.15 -6.42 14.13
C ARG A 47 9.28 -7.89 13.70
N LEU A 48 8.44 -8.33 12.75
CA LEU A 48 8.48 -9.72 12.23
C LEU A 48 9.73 -9.99 11.41
N LEU A 49 10.16 -9.05 10.58
CA LEU A 49 11.38 -9.15 9.78
C LEU A 49 12.66 -9.06 10.63
N GLY A 50 12.58 -8.44 11.81
CA GLY A 50 13.69 -8.33 12.74
C GLY A 50 14.77 -7.30 12.36
N PRO A 51 15.91 -7.30 13.07
CA PRO A 51 16.92 -6.24 12.99
C PRO A 51 17.75 -6.24 11.70
N GLY A 52 17.64 -7.28 10.87
CA GLY A 52 18.29 -7.36 9.55
C GLY A 52 17.56 -6.56 8.46
N TRP A 53 16.41 -5.96 8.79
CA TRP A 53 15.58 -5.23 7.88
C TRP A 53 15.26 -3.82 8.37
N ARG A 54 15.05 -2.92 7.43
CA ARG A 54 14.53 -1.57 7.63
C ARG A 54 13.26 -1.44 6.80
N VAL A 55 12.13 -1.17 7.45
CA VAL A 55 10.86 -0.86 6.81
C VAL A 55 10.68 0.66 6.76
N VAL A 56 10.52 1.21 5.56
CA VAL A 56 10.29 2.63 5.32
C VAL A 56 8.81 2.84 5.01
N GLU A 57 8.13 3.59 5.87
CA GLU A 57 6.71 3.92 5.69
C GLU A 57 6.57 5.17 4.81
N GLU A 58 5.94 5.02 3.66
CA GLU A 58 5.57 6.09 2.74
C GLU A 58 4.06 6.06 2.47
N GLY A 59 3.29 6.07 3.56
CA GLY A 59 1.83 6.18 3.55
C GLY A 59 1.37 7.64 3.61
N LEU A 60 0.45 8.02 2.73
CA LEU A 60 -0.19 9.34 2.76
C LEU A 60 -1.70 9.17 2.58
N SER A 61 -2.49 9.63 3.56
CA SER A 61 -3.96 9.56 3.46
C SER A 61 -4.46 10.29 2.22
N GLY A 62 -5.38 9.66 1.49
CA GLY A 62 -5.92 10.21 0.24
C GLY A 62 -5.08 9.93 -1.00
N ARG A 63 -3.88 9.33 -0.89
CA ARG A 63 -3.01 9.08 -2.05
C ARG A 63 -3.67 8.18 -3.08
N THR A 64 -3.70 8.65 -4.32
CA THR A 64 -4.12 7.94 -5.53
C THR A 64 -2.95 7.22 -6.19
N THR A 65 -3.21 6.50 -7.27
CA THR A 65 -2.16 5.93 -8.12
C THR A 65 -1.48 7.02 -8.97
N VAL A 66 -2.15 7.53 -9.99
CA VAL A 66 -1.62 8.49 -10.98
C VAL A 66 -2.53 9.70 -11.18
N HIS A 67 -3.67 9.75 -10.52
CA HIS A 67 -4.70 10.76 -10.73
C HIS A 67 -4.53 11.89 -9.71
N ASP A 68 -4.62 13.13 -10.16
CA ASP A 68 -4.73 14.28 -9.26
C ASP A 68 -6.15 14.36 -8.70
N ASP A 69 -6.27 14.41 -7.37
CA ASP A 69 -7.57 14.60 -6.73
C ASP A 69 -8.01 16.06 -6.92
N PRO A 70 -9.20 16.31 -7.53
CA PRO A 70 -9.65 17.67 -7.81
C PRO A 70 -9.97 18.48 -6.55
N PHE A 71 -10.15 17.81 -5.41
CA PHE A 71 -10.49 18.44 -4.13
C PHE A 71 -9.31 18.49 -3.15
N GLU A 72 -8.35 17.56 -3.30
CA GLU A 72 -7.20 17.41 -2.40
C GLU A 72 -5.89 17.37 -3.21
N PRO A 73 -5.29 18.51 -3.53
CA PRO A 73 -4.09 18.55 -4.39
C PRO A 73 -2.87 17.93 -3.71
N GLY A 74 -1.98 17.38 -4.54
CA GLY A 74 -0.70 16.83 -4.08
C GLY A 74 -0.76 15.37 -3.62
N LEU A 75 -1.88 14.69 -3.83
CA LEU A 75 -2.07 13.28 -3.45
C LEU A 75 -1.75 12.28 -4.56
N CYS A 76 -1.35 12.73 -5.75
CA CYS A 76 -0.94 11.86 -6.84
C CYS A 76 0.32 11.05 -6.47
N GLY A 77 0.18 9.71 -6.41
CA GLY A 77 1.27 8.81 -6.05
C GLY A 77 2.43 8.87 -7.03
N MET A 78 2.16 8.99 -8.33
CA MET A 78 3.19 9.12 -9.36
C MET A 78 4.10 10.34 -9.10
N GLY A 79 3.54 11.45 -8.66
CA GLY A 79 4.30 12.66 -8.35
C GLY A 79 5.26 12.50 -7.15
N ALA A 80 4.90 11.65 -6.17
CA ALA A 80 5.68 11.44 -4.95
C ALA A 80 6.70 10.30 -5.06
N LEU A 81 6.47 9.33 -5.97
CA LEU A 81 7.20 8.07 -6.00
C LEU A 81 8.71 8.25 -6.19
N ALA A 82 9.14 9.11 -7.10
CA ALA A 82 10.56 9.32 -7.39
C ALA A 82 11.32 9.85 -6.17
N CYS A 83 10.70 10.73 -5.37
CA CYS A 83 11.28 11.24 -4.13
C CYS A 83 11.40 10.12 -3.09
N ALA A 84 10.35 9.31 -2.91
CA ALA A 84 10.35 8.18 -1.98
C ALA A 84 11.44 7.14 -2.32
N LEU A 85 11.56 6.76 -3.60
CA LEU A 85 12.59 5.84 -4.07
C LEU A 85 14.00 6.39 -3.83
N GLY A 86 14.23 7.66 -4.20
CA GLY A 86 15.53 8.32 -4.06
C GLY A 86 15.98 8.46 -2.62
N SER A 87 15.07 8.81 -1.72
CA SER A 87 15.39 9.02 -0.30
C SER A 87 15.60 7.71 0.46
N ALA A 88 14.96 6.61 0.03
CA ALA A 88 14.99 5.34 0.75
C ALA A 88 16.06 4.36 0.26
N GLN A 89 16.66 4.58 -0.94
CA GLN A 89 17.66 3.67 -1.48
C GLN A 89 18.91 3.52 -0.58
N PRO A 90 19.64 2.38 -0.63
CA PRO A 90 19.33 1.20 -1.46
C PRO A 90 18.10 0.46 -0.98
N LEU A 91 17.31 -0.08 -1.94
CA LEU A 91 16.09 -0.82 -1.68
C LEU A 91 16.22 -2.28 -2.14
N ASP A 92 15.76 -3.21 -1.32
CA ASP A 92 15.64 -4.63 -1.68
C ASP A 92 14.23 -4.96 -2.17
N CYS A 93 13.22 -4.26 -1.65
CA CYS A 93 11.83 -4.47 -2.02
C CYS A 93 11.04 -3.15 -2.00
N VAL A 94 10.09 -3.02 -2.92
CA VAL A 94 9.07 -1.95 -2.94
C VAL A 94 7.70 -2.60 -2.91
N ILE A 95 6.92 -2.30 -1.88
CA ILE A 95 5.51 -2.70 -1.76
C ILE A 95 4.67 -1.52 -2.20
N ILE A 96 3.78 -1.72 -3.18
CA ILE A 96 2.83 -0.71 -3.66
C ILE A 96 1.42 -1.17 -3.27
N MET A 97 0.78 -0.46 -2.35
CA MET A 97 -0.61 -0.67 -1.94
C MET A 97 -1.37 0.65 -2.11
N LEU A 98 -1.92 0.83 -3.30
CA LEU A 98 -2.70 2.00 -3.74
C LEU A 98 -3.89 1.55 -4.57
N GLY A 99 -4.82 2.47 -4.79
CA GLY A 99 -6.02 2.27 -5.62
C GLY A 99 -7.31 2.51 -4.87
N THR A 100 -7.32 2.47 -3.53
CA THR A 100 -8.52 2.78 -2.74
C THR A 100 -9.06 4.16 -3.12
N ASN A 101 -8.20 5.18 -3.15
CA ASN A 101 -8.62 6.56 -3.43
C ASN A 101 -8.98 6.80 -4.89
N ASP A 102 -8.52 5.97 -5.80
CA ASP A 102 -8.90 6.00 -7.22
C ASP A 102 -10.37 5.54 -7.43
N MET A 103 -10.94 4.83 -6.44
CA MET A 103 -12.35 4.42 -6.43
C MET A 103 -13.31 5.53 -5.95
N LYS A 104 -12.80 6.70 -5.54
CA LYS A 104 -13.66 7.86 -5.17
C LYS A 104 -14.60 8.20 -6.31
N THR A 105 -15.82 8.62 -5.97
CA THR A 105 -16.89 8.94 -6.94
C THR A 105 -16.49 10.02 -7.94
N CYS A 106 -15.62 10.96 -7.53
CA CYS A 106 -15.12 12.04 -8.39
C CYS A 106 -14.31 11.55 -9.60
N PHE A 107 -13.67 10.37 -9.51
CA PHE A 107 -12.91 9.81 -10.61
C PHE A 107 -13.75 8.92 -11.54
N GLY A 108 -14.67 8.15 -10.99
CA GLY A 108 -15.54 7.30 -11.78
C GLY A 108 -14.83 6.21 -12.58
N LEU A 109 -13.67 5.76 -12.14
CA LEU A 109 -12.79 4.82 -12.85
C LEU A 109 -13.29 3.37 -12.74
N PRO A 110 -13.13 2.56 -13.80
CA PRO A 110 -13.24 1.11 -13.72
C PRO A 110 -11.94 0.51 -13.12
N ALA A 111 -12.04 -0.72 -12.63
CA ALA A 111 -10.89 -1.45 -12.06
C ALA A 111 -9.69 -1.56 -13.03
N SER A 112 -9.95 -1.69 -14.33
CA SER A 112 -8.90 -1.75 -15.35
C SER A 112 -8.04 -0.48 -15.42
N ASP A 113 -8.64 0.70 -15.28
CA ASP A 113 -7.91 1.97 -15.35
C ASP A 113 -7.13 2.23 -14.07
N ILE A 114 -7.67 1.80 -12.92
CA ILE A 114 -6.95 1.82 -11.63
C ILE A 114 -5.72 0.89 -11.71
N ALA A 115 -5.87 -0.31 -12.28
CA ALA A 115 -4.77 -1.25 -12.50
C ALA A 115 -3.68 -0.67 -13.41
N ARG A 116 -4.04 0.05 -14.49
CA ARG A 116 -3.08 0.76 -15.35
C ARG A 116 -2.34 1.87 -14.60
N GLY A 117 -2.99 2.51 -13.62
CA GLY A 117 -2.34 3.43 -12.70
C GLY A 117 -1.25 2.74 -11.89
N VAL A 118 -1.54 1.56 -11.32
CA VAL A 118 -0.55 0.74 -10.60
C VAL A 118 0.57 0.26 -11.53
N GLU A 119 0.25 -0.18 -12.74
CA GLU A 119 1.24 -0.54 -13.75
C GLU A 119 2.22 0.61 -14.02
N SER A 120 1.69 1.83 -14.15
CA SER A 120 2.51 3.03 -14.36
C SER A 120 3.50 3.25 -13.22
N LEU A 121 3.09 3.03 -11.96
CA LEU A 121 3.97 3.10 -10.79
C LEU A 121 5.03 2.00 -10.82
N VAL A 122 4.66 0.76 -11.14
CA VAL A 122 5.60 -0.37 -11.31
C VAL A 122 6.65 -0.04 -12.37
N LEU A 123 6.24 0.47 -13.52
CA LEU A 123 7.15 0.86 -14.60
C LEU A 123 8.06 2.01 -14.17
N ALA A 124 7.58 2.96 -13.36
CA ALA A 124 8.40 4.03 -12.80
C ALA A 124 9.48 3.47 -11.85
N VAL A 125 9.14 2.52 -10.97
CA VAL A 125 10.15 1.82 -10.13
C VAL A 125 11.19 1.11 -10.98
N LYS A 126 10.77 0.36 -12.00
CA LYS A 126 11.68 -0.39 -12.89
C LYS A 126 12.63 0.50 -13.66
N ARG A 127 12.18 1.69 -14.06
CA ARG A 127 12.95 2.67 -14.86
C ARG A 127 13.70 3.69 -14.01
N PHE A 128 13.54 3.63 -12.69
CA PHE A 128 14.19 4.58 -11.78
C PHE A 128 15.72 4.51 -11.95
N PRO A 129 16.44 5.63 -11.97
CA PRO A 129 17.88 5.67 -12.13
C PRO A 129 18.59 5.31 -10.82
N TRP A 130 18.61 4.01 -10.51
CA TRP A 130 19.27 3.49 -9.30
C TRP A 130 20.74 3.88 -9.25
N ALA A 131 21.23 4.23 -8.06
CA ALA A 131 22.64 4.58 -7.87
C ALA A 131 23.56 3.40 -8.25
N PRO A 132 24.78 3.68 -8.71
CA PRO A 132 25.76 2.65 -9.05
C PRO A 132 25.98 1.67 -7.89
N GLY A 133 25.90 0.37 -8.17
CA GLY A 133 26.02 -0.69 -7.17
C GLY A 133 24.71 -1.08 -6.47
N CYS A 134 23.63 -0.31 -6.63
CA CYS A 134 22.30 -0.71 -6.16
C CYS A 134 21.68 -1.74 -7.10
N ARG A 135 21.11 -2.80 -6.55
CA ARG A 135 20.25 -3.72 -7.30
C ARG A 135 18.87 -3.08 -7.52
N ARG A 136 18.20 -3.51 -8.58
CA ARG A 136 16.77 -3.19 -8.73
C ARG A 136 15.99 -3.95 -7.67
N PRO A 137 15.09 -3.28 -6.92
CA PRO A 137 14.30 -3.94 -5.89
C PRO A 137 13.28 -4.92 -6.51
N SER A 138 12.94 -5.95 -5.77
CA SER A 138 11.73 -6.73 -6.04
C SER A 138 10.51 -5.84 -5.81
N ILE A 139 9.42 -6.08 -6.56
CA ILE A 139 8.19 -5.30 -6.44
C ILE A 139 7.06 -6.23 -5.99
N VAL A 140 6.29 -5.78 -5.00
CA VAL A 140 5.07 -6.42 -4.56
C VAL A 140 3.90 -5.48 -4.85
N ILE A 141 2.96 -5.94 -5.65
CA ILE A 141 1.68 -5.27 -5.86
C ILE A 141 0.69 -5.82 -4.83
N VAL A 142 0.08 -4.94 -4.06
CA VAL A 142 -0.96 -5.32 -3.09
C VAL A 142 -2.27 -4.70 -3.55
N SER A 143 -3.28 -5.52 -3.85
CA SER A 143 -4.62 -4.95 -4.02
C SER A 143 -5.17 -4.54 -2.66
N PRO A 144 -5.84 -3.37 -2.56
CA PRO A 144 -6.39 -2.92 -1.29
C PRO A 144 -7.51 -3.82 -0.79
N PRO A 145 -7.85 -3.77 0.51
CA PRO A 145 -9.06 -4.40 1.03
C PRO A 145 -10.31 -3.91 0.30
N HIS A 146 -11.38 -4.69 0.33
CA HIS A 146 -12.65 -4.26 -0.19
C HIS A 146 -13.18 -3.03 0.57
N ILE A 147 -13.95 -2.18 -0.10
CA ILE A 147 -14.76 -1.16 0.55
C ILE A 147 -16.03 -1.83 1.05
N GLY A 148 -16.34 -1.67 2.34
CA GLY A 148 -17.50 -2.32 2.95
C GLY A 148 -18.83 -1.69 2.52
N GLU A 149 -19.89 -2.51 2.40
CA GLU A 149 -21.22 -2.07 1.97
C GLU A 149 -21.84 -0.99 2.88
N GLY A 150 -21.43 -0.91 4.16
CA GLY A 150 -21.89 0.11 5.08
C GLY A 150 -21.47 1.54 4.71
N ILE A 151 -20.60 1.71 3.70
CA ILE A 151 -20.24 3.03 3.16
C ILE A 151 -21.46 3.83 2.71
N ARG A 152 -22.56 3.17 2.33
CA ARG A 152 -23.85 3.80 1.94
C ARG A 152 -24.44 4.69 3.02
N ASP A 153 -24.13 4.38 4.28
CA ASP A 153 -24.69 5.06 5.44
C ASP A 153 -23.75 6.16 5.98
N VAL A 154 -22.56 6.29 5.40
CA VAL A 154 -21.58 7.31 5.77
C VAL A 154 -21.91 8.63 5.06
N VAL A 155 -22.32 9.62 5.84
CA VAL A 155 -22.68 10.94 5.33
C VAL A 155 -21.46 11.67 4.77
N LEU A 156 -21.58 12.27 3.57
CA LEU A 156 -20.51 13.00 2.87
C LEU A 156 -19.28 12.13 2.53
N SER A 157 -19.47 10.81 2.40
CA SER A 157 -18.42 9.95 1.90
C SER A 157 -18.01 10.31 0.48
N SER A 158 -16.72 10.25 0.18
CA SER A 158 -16.21 10.31 -1.20
C SER A 158 -16.40 8.99 -1.96
N PHE A 159 -16.95 7.98 -1.30
CA PHE A 159 -17.18 6.63 -1.83
C PHE A 159 -18.67 6.27 -1.78
N ASP A 160 -19.10 5.41 -2.70
CA ASP A 160 -20.47 4.92 -2.82
C ASP A 160 -20.52 3.42 -3.15
N MET A 161 -21.70 2.91 -3.49
CA MET A 161 -21.88 1.49 -3.85
C MET A 161 -21.19 1.11 -5.18
N ARG A 162 -20.87 2.06 -6.04
CA ARG A 162 -20.01 1.80 -7.20
C ARG A 162 -18.57 1.56 -6.76
N SER A 163 -18.09 2.34 -5.81
CA SER A 163 -16.76 2.12 -5.21
C SER A 163 -16.65 0.73 -4.59
N VAL A 164 -17.72 0.26 -3.91
CA VAL A 164 -17.81 -1.11 -3.39
C VAL A 164 -17.67 -2.11 -4.54
N ALA A 165 -18.48 -1.98 -5.60
CA ALA A 165 -18.42 -2.91 -6.74
C ALA A 165 -17.03 -2.95 -7.39
N VAL A 166 -16.41 -1.79 -7.64
CA VAL A 166 -15.06 -1.70 -8.21
C VAL A 166 -14.02 -2.34 -7.29
N SER A 167 -14.16 -2.19 -5.96
CA SER A 167 -13.22 -2.79 -5.00
C SER A 167 -13.14 -4.32 -5.08
N HIS A 168 -14.22 -4.98 -5.51
CA HIS A 168 -14.24 -6.42 -5.75
C HIS A 168 -13.59 -6.86 -7.07
N GLU A 169 -13.34 -5.92 -7.98
CA GLU A 169 -12.78 -6.20 -9.30
C GLU A 169 -11.27 -5.92 -9.39
N VAL A 170 -10.74 -5.01 -8.56
CA VAL A 170 -9.35 -4.52 -8.68
C VAL A 170 -8.32 -5.62 -8.45
N ALA A 171 -8.55 -6.59 -7.56
CA ALA A 171 -7.63 -7.67 -7.28
C ALA A 171 -7.34 -8.51 -8.53
N THR A 172 -8.39 -8.84 -9.31
CA THR A 172 -8.24 -9.57 -10.58
C THR A 172 -7.43 -8.77 -11.58
N ALA A 173 -7.69 -7.47 -11.72
CA ALA A 173 -6.97 -6.60 -12.64
C ALA A 173 -5.50 -6.43 -12.22
N TYR A 174 -5.21 -6.30 -10.91
CA TYR A 174 -3.85 -6.17 -10.38
C TYR A 174 -3.03 -7.45 -10.56
N ARG A 175 -3.66 -8.63 -10.44
CA ARG A 175 -2.99 -9.92 -10.68
C ARG A 175 -2.49 -10.00 -12.13
N VAL A 176 -3.29 -9.58 -13.10
CA VAL A 176 -2.85 -9.51 -14.51
C VAL A 176 -1.61 -8.64 -14.65
N ILE A 177 -1.61 -7.45 -14.07
CA ILE A 177 -0.45 -6.54 -14.11
C ILE A 177 0.77 -7.17 -13.42
N ALA A 178 0.57 -7.82 -12.26
CA ALA A 178 1.67 -8.49 -11.55
C ALA A 178 2.31 -9.58 -12.39
N ASP A 179 1.51 -10.42 -13.03
CA ASP A 179 1.98 -11.52 -13.90
C ASP A 179 2.74 -10.96 -15.12
N GLU A 180 2.16 -9.97 -15.82
CA GLU A 180 2.78 -9.34 -16.99
C GLU A 180 4.08 -8.61 -16.65
N GLN A 181 4.13 -7.98 -15.48
CA GLN A 181 5.28 -7.24 -15.03
C GLN A 181 6.27 -8.07 -14.19
N GLY A 182 6.02 -9.37 -13.96
CA GLY A 182 6.89 -10.22 -13.15
C GLY A 182 7.07 -9.71 -11.72
N CYS A 183 5.99 -9.22 -11.11
CA CYS A 183 5.93 -8.74 -9.73
C CYS A 183 5.29 -9.80 -8.84
N ALA A 184 5.63 -9.80 -7.55
CA ALA A 184 4.84 -10.54 -6.57
C ALA A 184 3.48 -9.85 -6.38
N PHE A 185 2.46 -10.63 -6.06
CA PHE A 185 1.10 -10.14 -5.84
C PHE A 185 0.54 -10.65 -4.51
N LEU A 186 -0.18 -9.78 -3.80
CA LEU A 186 -0.95 -10.10 -2.62
C LEU A 186 -2.33 -9.46 -2.72
N ASP A 187 -3.38 -10.24 -2.48
CA ASP A 187 -4.74 -9.73 -2.34
C ASP A 187 -5.04 -9.47 -0.86
N ALA A 188 -5.09 -8.20 -0.46
CA ALA A 188 -5.39 -7.86 0.92
C ALA A 188 -6.85 -8.15 1.30
N SER A 189 -7.76 -8.21 0.34
CA SER A 189 -9.17 -8.53 0.59
C SER A 189 -9.39 -9.98 1.05
N GLU A 190 -8.48 -10.90 0.71
CA GLU A 190 -8.50 -12.28 1.19
C GLU A 190 -7.95 -12.42 2.62
N ILE A 191 -7.36 -11.35 3.16
CA ILE A 191 -6.59 -11.40 4.41
C ILE A 191 -7.25 -10.57 5.50
N CYS A 192 -7.84 -9.44 5.15
CA CYS A 192 -8.39 -8.49 6.11
C CYS A 192 -9.63 -7.78 5.58
N GLU A 193 -10.55 -7.53 6.49
CA GLU A 193 -11.77 -6.78 6.25
C GLU A 193 -11.59 -5.31 6.65
N PRO A 194 -12.32 -4.37 6.03
CA PRO A 194 -12.33 -2.99 6.47
C PRO A 194 -13.00 -2.84 7.85
N SER A 195 -12.60 -1.81 8.58
CA SER A 195 -13.24 -1.47 9.86
C SER A 195 -14.73 -1.20 9.70
N PRO A 196 -15.58 -1.73 10.59
CA PRO A 196 -17.02 -1.43 10.56
C PRO A 196 -17.34 0.03 10.94
N VAL A 197 -16.35 0.83 11.34
CA VAL A 197 -16.54 2.24 11.71
C VAL A 197 -16.68 3.13 10.47
N ASP A 198 -15.85 2.91 9.45
CA ASP A 198 -15.84 3.72 8.23
C ASP A 198 -15.91 2.92 6.93
N HIS A 199 -15.83 1.61 7.02
CA HIS A 199 -15.93 0.66 5.89
C HIS A 199 -14.83 0.81 4.82
N ILE A 200 -13.69 1.42 5.17
CA ILE A 200 -12.55 1.68 4.25
C ILE A 200 -11.23 1.26 4.88
N HIS A 201 -10.97 1.72 6.12
CA HIS A 201 -9.67 1.56 6.74
C HIS A 201 -9.57 0.25 7.55
N LEU A 202 -8.33 -0.22 7.71
CA LEU A 202 -8.06 -1.45 8.46
C LEU A 202 -8.27 -1.27 9.96
N SER A 203 -8.79 -2.33 10.60
CA SER A 203 -8.73 -2.48 12.05
C SER A 203 -7.32 -2.87 12.53
N PRO A 204 -7.03 -2.80 13.84
CA PRO A 204 -5.76 -3.31 14.38
C PRO A 204 -5.50 -4.78 14.01
N GLU A 205 -6.53 -5.61 13.99
CA GLU A 205 -6.45 -7.02 13.59
C GLU A 205 -6.10 -7.16 12.11
N GLY A 206 -6.73 -6.35 11.24
CA GLY A 206 -6.45 -6.28 9.81
C GLY A 206 -5.01 -5.87 9.54
N HIS A 207 -4.52 -4.84 10.24
CA HIS A 207 -3.11 -4.45 10.18
C HIS A 207 -2.17 -5.60 10.57
N GLY A 208 -2.49 -6.33 11.63
CA GLY A 208 -1.70 -7.48 12.07
C GLY A 208 -1.69 -8.64 11.07
N ALA A 209 -2.83 -8.91 10.44
CA ALA A 209 -2.95 -9.97 9.42
C ALA A 209 -2.15 -9.63 8.16
N LEU A 210 -2.33 -8.42 7.63
CA LEU A 210 -1.59 -7.92 6.46
C LEU A 210 -0.08 -7.92 6.68
N ALA A 211 0.37 -7.51 7.88
CA ALA A 211 1.79 -7.52 8.24
C ALA A 211 2.42 -8.91 8.17
N ARG A 212 1.73 -9.94 8.66
CA ARG A 212 2.22 -11.33 8.61
C ARG A 212 2.36 -11.80 7.16
N ALA A 213 1.32 -11.64 6.36
CA ALA A 213 1.32 -12.07 4.97
C ALA A 213 2.44 -11.36 4.16
N LEU A 214 2.60 -10.04 4.35
CA LEU A 214 3.65 -9.29 3.65
C LEU A 214 5.05 -9.63 4.14
N ALA A 215 5.25 -9.93 5.43
CA ALA A 215 6.54 -10.38 5.93
C ALA A 215 6.97 -11.70 5.25
N ASP A 216 6.07 -12.66 5.09
CA ASP A 216 6.33 -13.93 4.42
C ASP A 216 6.70 -13.71 2.94
N VAL A 217 5.96 -12.85 2.23
CA VAL A 217 6.28 -12.48 0.83
C VAL A 217 7.68 -11.86 0.73
N VAL A 218 7.99 -10.87 1.56
CA VAL A 218 9.28 -10.17 1.55
C VAL A 218 10.44 -11.12 1.83
N VAL A 219 10.30 -12.02 2.80
CA VAL A 219 11.33 -13.03 3.12
C VAL A 219 11.52 -13.99 1.94
N SER A 220 10.45 -14.44 1.28
CA SER A 220 10.54 -15.35 0.13
C SER A 220 11.29 -14.72 -1.05
N LEU A 221 11.06 -13.43 -1.32
CA LEU A 221 11.73 -12.69 -2.39
C LEU A 221 13.21 -12.45 -2.10
N ALA A 222 13.57 -12.30 -0.83
CA ALA A 222 14.95 -12.05 -0.41
C ALA A 222 15.84 -13.31 -0.41
N GLY A 223 15.26 -14.50 -0.53
CA GLY A 223 15.94 -15.79 -0.65
C GLY A 223 16.26 -16.21 -2.07
N GLN A 224 15.78 -15.44 -3.07
CA GLN A 224 16.02 -15.66 -4.50
C GLN A 224 17.20 -14.80 -4.98
#